data_cedb41807d90a94dc43ba6529b810778
#
_entry.id   cedb41807d90a94dc43ba6529b810778
#
_cell.length_a   1.000
_cell.length_b   1.000
_cell.length_c   1.000
_cell.angle_alpha   90.00
_cell.angle_beta   90.00
_cell.angle_gamma   90.00
#
_symmetry.space_group_name_H-M   'P 1'
#
loop_
_entity.id
_entity.type
_entity.pdbx_description
1 polymer ?
#
loop_
_entity_poly.entity_id
_entity_poly.type
_entity_poly.pdbx_seq_one_letter_code
_entity_poly.pdbx_strand_id
1 'polypeptide(L)'
;MNPQRPSGAGLGFRRELLPELKTHVPDAIEFFEIAPENWIDMGGAFGRDLHRFTERYPFVCHGLSLSLGSPAPLDEMLLRKTRQLMNEHGIALFTEHLSYCSDDGHLYDLLPIPFTEEAVKYVAARIRRTQDILERRIAIENASFYTSSRIAEMDEATFIHAVLTEADCDLHLDVNNVYVNSVNHRYDALEFIRAMPT
;
A
#
# COMPACT_ATOMS: atom_id res chain seq x y z
N MET A 1 16.86 -7.10 16.01
CA MET A 1 15.51 -7.23 16.59
C MET A 1 14.62 -7.77 15.49
N ASN A 2 13.75 -8.74 15.78
CA ASN A 2 12.77 -9.20 14.79
C ASN A 2 11.77 -8.04 14.60
N PRO A 3 11.57 -7.51 13.39
CA PRO A 3 10.63 -6.41 13.20
C PRO A 3 9.23 -6.89 13.59
N GLN A 4 8.65 -6.23 14.57
CA GLN A 4 7.33 -6.58 15.10
C GLN A 4 6.28 -6.14 14.09
N ARG A 5 5.40 -7.03 13.67
CA ARG A 5 4.24 -6.63 12.84
C ARG A 5 3.40 -5.66 13.65
N PRO A 6 3.03 -4.49 13.09
CA PRO A 6 2.17 -3.54 13.79
C PRO A 6 0.80 -4.16 14.06
N SER A 7 0.24 -3.82 15.21
CA SER A 7 -1.13 -4.20 15.61
C SER A 7 -1.76 -3.05 16.38
N GLY A 8 -3.08 -3.01 16.45
CA GLY A 8 -3.82 -1.95 17.14
C GLY A 8 -4.11 -0.75 16.23
N ALA A 9 -4.20 0.44 16.80
CA ALA A 9 -4.52 1.67 16.08
C ALA A 9 -3.27 2.39 15.56
N GLY A 10 -3.26 2.72 14.27
CA GLY A 10 -2.18 3.45 13.61
C GLY A 10 -2.54 4.87 13.23
N LEU A 11 -1.53 5.72 13.04
CA LEU A 11 -1.67 7.09 12.58
C LEU A 11 -0.68 7.39 11.46
N GLY A 12 -1.13 8.07 10.40
CA GLY A 12 -0.24 8.59 9.37
C GLY A 12 0.77 9.58 9.95
N PHE A 13 2.07 9.28 9.81
CA PHE A 13 3.16 10.12 10.31
C PHE A 13 3.40 11.29 9.36
N ARG A 14 2.59 12.32 9.49
CA ARG A 14 2.60 13.51 8.65
C ARG A 14 3.44 14.62 9.28
N ARG A 15 4.17 15.38 8.45
CA ARG A 15 5.06 16.47 8.91
C ARG A 15 4.30 17.54 9.68
N GLU A 16 3.06 17.79 9.31
CA GLU A 16 2.17 18.75 9.95
C GLU A 16 1.83 18.39 11.40
N LEU A 17 1.81 17.08 11.71
CA LEU A 17 1.51 16.56 13.05
C LEU A 17 2.74 16.51 13.96
N LEU A 18 3.97 16.64 13.41
CA LEU A 18 5.20 16.50 14.19
C LEU A 18 5.31 17.44 15.40
N PRO A 19 4.90 18.72 15.34
CA PRO A 19 4.96 19.58 16.50
C PRO A 19 4.17 19.04 17.70
N GLU A 20 2.98 18.50 17.45
CA GLU A 20 2.11 17.90 18.47
C GLU A 20 2.63 16.55 18.94
N LEU A 21 3.00 15.67 18.01
CA LEU A 21 3.50 14.32 18.31
C LEU A 21 4.80 14.34 19.12
N LYS A 22 5.66 15.35 18.94
CA LYS A 22 6.87 15.55 19.75
C LYS A 22 6.56 15.91 21.20
N THR A 23 5.41 16.54 21.44
CA THR A 23 4.97 16.92 22.77
C THR A 23 4.29 15.74 23.44
N HIS A 24 3.39 15.09 22.73
CA HIS A 24 2.64 13.96 23.24
C HIS A 24 2.13 13.09 22.10
N VAL A 25 2.36 11.78 22.19
CA VAL A 25 1.70 10.78 21.36
C VAL A 25 0.54 10.19 22.17
N PRO A 26 -0.71 10.26 21.69
CA PRO A 26 -1.84 9.64 22.40
C PRO A 26 -1.60 8.15 22.63
N ASP A 27 -1.95 7.65 23.83
CA ASP A 27 -1.75 6.26 24.24
C ASP A 27 -2.47 5.23 23.33
N ALA A 28 -3.51 5.67 22.62
CA ALA A 28 -4.23 4.84 21.65
C ALA A 28 -3.44 4.56 20.37
N ILE A 29 -2.37 5.32 20.08
CA ILE A 29 -1.55 5.14 18.88
C ILE A 29 -0.45 4.12 19.16
N GLU A 30 -0.55 2.98 18.49
CA GLU A 30 0.38 1.86 18.66
C GLU A 30 1.42 1.77 17.56
N PHE A 31 1.15 2.31 16.37
CA PHE A 31 2.09 2.37 15.25
C PHE A 31 1.86 3.60 14.37
N PHE A 32 2.79 3.84 13.46
CA PHE A 32 2.69 4.91 12.46
C PHE A 32 2.81 4.38 11.04
N GLU A 33 2.28 5.15 10.10
CA GLU A 33 2.39 4.91 8.67
C GLU A 33 3.10 6.06 7.98
N ILE A 34 3.99 5.75 7.03
CA ILE A 34 4.62 6.71 6.13
C ILE A 34 4.45 6.32 4.67
N ALA A 35 4.33 7.32 3.80
CA ALA A 35 4.55 7.13 2.37
C ALA A 35 6.06 7.24 2.10
N PRO A 36 6.74 6.17 1.66
CA PRO A 36 8.20 6.20 1.50
C PRO A 36 8.67 7.28 0.53
N GLU A 37 7.90 7.62 -0.49
CA GLU A 37 8.18 8.70 -1.44
C GLU A 37 8.42 10.06 -0.76
N ASN A 38 7.77 10.28 0.37
CA ASN A 38 7.88 11.52 1.12
C ASN A 38 9.09 11.54 2.09
N TRP A 39 9.74 10.40 2.33
CA TRP A 39 10.77 10.25 3.35
C TRP A 39 12.11 9.73 2.82
N ILE A 40 12.14 9.13 1.63
CA ILE A 40 13.36 8.72 0.94
C ILE A 40 14.27 9.94 0.76
N ASP A 41 15.54 9.77 1.08
CA ASP A 41 16.57 10.81 1.03
C ASP A 41 16.28 12.04 1.93
N MET A 42 15.34 11.92 2.87
CA MET A 42 14.97 13.01 3.79
C MET A 42 16.01 13.16 4.89
N GLY A 43 16.78 14.25 4.82
CA GLY A 43 17.76 14.63 5.83
C GLY A 43 17.27 15.69 6.82
N GLY A 44 18.23 16.30 7.52
CA GLY A 44 17.99 17.45 8.39
C GLY A 44 17.10 17.15 9.62
N ALA A 45 16.22 18.08 9.96
CA ALA A 45 15.35 17.94 11.13
C ALA A 45 14.33 16.82 10.97
N PHE A 46 13.71 16.72 9.80
CA PHE A 46 12.69 15.71 9.54
C PHE A 46 13.25 14.28 9.55
N GLY A 47 14.43 14.07 8.97
CA GLY A 47 15.08 12.75 9.04
C GLY A 47 15.43 12.34 10.48
N ARG A 48 15.93 13.30 11.30
CA ARG A 48 16.17 13.03 12.73
C ARG A 48 14.88 12.74 13.50
N ASP A 49 13.80 13.41 13.16
CA ASP A 49 12.50 13.16 13.78
C ASP A 49 11.98 11.77 13.42
N LEU A 50 12.03 11.38 12.13
CA LEU A 50 11.64 10.04 11.71
C LEU A 50 12.46 8.98 12.49
N HIS A 51 13.76 9.14 12.57
CA HIS A 51 14.64 8.20 13.28
C HIS A 51 14.24 8.04 14.76
N ARG A 52 14.00 9.16 15.47
CA ARG A 52 13.55 9.13 16.87
C ARG A 52 12.23 8.38 17.08
N PHE A 53 11.32 8.52 16.13
CA PHE A 53 10.02 7.86 16.23
C PHE A 53 10.11 6.38 15.88
N THR A 54 10.86 5.99 14.85
CA THR A 54 11.06 4.59 14.47
C THR A 54 11.84 3.78 15.51
N GLU A 55 12.66 4.43 16.36
CA GLU A 55 13.27 3.79 17.52
C GLU A 55 12.28 3.43 18.63
N ARG A 56 11.10 4.05 18.66
CA ARG A 56 10.11 3.94 19.76
C ARG A 56 8.82 3.26 19.36
N TYR A 57 8.44 3.36 18.10
CA TYR A 57 7.15 2.88 17.59
C TYR A 57 7.36 2.02 16.34
N PRO A 58 6.55 0.98 16.15
CA PRO A 58 6.48 0.28 14.86
C PRO A 58 5.99 1.22 13.74
N PHE A 59 6.49 0.99 12.53
CA PHE A 59 6.07 1.73 11.34
C PHE A 59 5.67 0.81 10.20
N VAL A 60 4.80 1.31 9.33
CA VAL A 60 4.42 0.73 8.05
C VAL A 60 4.81 1.69 6.94
N CYS A 61 5.30 1.19 5.82
CA CYS A 61 5.42 1.93 4.58
C CYS A 61 4.20 1.64 3.70
N HIS A 62 3.50 2.69 3.29
CA HIS A 62 2.42 2.63 2.33
C HIS A 62 2.81 3.40 1.07
N GLY A 63 3.08 2.69 -0.03
CA GLY A 63 3.51 3.26 -1.30
C GLY A 63 2.35 3.92 -2.05
N LEU A 64 2.66 5.01 -2.75
CA LEU A 64 1.67 5.83 -3.43
C LEU A 64 1.80 5.81 -4.97
N SER A 65 2.94 5.36 -5.50
CA SER A 65 3.28 5.68 -6.88
C SER A 65 3.85 4.54 -7.72
N LEU A 66 3.92 3.32 -7.18
CA LEU A 66 4.49 2.18 -7.91
C LEU A 66 3.66 1.76 -9.13
N SER A 67 2.35 2.07 -9.10
CA SER A 67 1.44 1.81 -10.23
C SER A 67 1.53 0.38 -10.76
N LEU A 68 1.14 -0.58 -9.93
CA LEU A 68 1.24 -2.02 -10.23
C LEU A 68 0.54 -2.42 -11.54
N GLY A 69 -0.52 -1.69 -11.94
CA GLY A 69 -1.25 -1.91 -13.19
C GLY A 69 -0.66 -1.20 -14.41
N SER A 70 0.42 -0.41 -14.28
CA SER A 70 1.00 0.34 -15.38
C SER A 70 1.61 -0.55 -16.45
N PRO A 71 1.49 -0.21 -17.76
CA PRO A 71 2.26 -0.84 -18.81
C PRO A 71 3.75 -0.45 -18.79
N ALA A 72 4.10 0.67 -18.14
CA ALA A 72 5.50 1.08 -17.98
C ALA A 72 6.29 0.12 -17.07
N PRO A 73 7.62 0.02 -17.21
CA PRO A 73 8.44 -0.75 -16.28
C PRO A 73 8.24 -0.32 -14.82
N LEU A 74 8.43 -1.25 -13.88
CA LEU A 74 8.49 -0.90 -12.46
C LEU A 74 9.65 0.06 -12.17
N ASP A 75 9.41 1.06 -11.31
CA ASP A 75 10.49 1.90 -10.79
C ASP A 75 11.32 1.12 -9.75
N GLU A 76 12.25 0.31 -10.26
CA GLU A 76 13.15 -0.46 -9.39
C GLU A 76 14.07 0.43 -8.56
N MET A 77 14.34 1.67 -8.99
CA MET A 77 15.15 2.60 -8.19
C MET A 77 14.38 3.05 -6.95
N LEU A 78 13.12 3.42 -7.11
CA LEU A 78 12.22 3.72 -5.98
C LEU A 78 12.16 2.53 -5.01
N LEU A 79 11.97 1.32 -5.53
CA LEU A 79 11.92 0.10 -4.69
C LEU A 79 13.22 -0.14 -3.92
N ARG A 80 14.39 0.03 -4.55
CA ARG A 80 15.69 -0.11 -3.84
C ARG A 80 15.86 0.94 -2.74
N LYS A 81 15.46 2.19 -2.99
CA LYS A 81 15.48 3.26 -1.99
C LYS A 81 14.48 3.00 -0.86
N THR A 82 13.28 2.52 -1.20
CA THR A 82 12.28 2.09 -0.21
C THR A 82 12.83 0.97 0.66
N ARG A 83 13.47 -0.05 0.09
CA ARG A 83 14.13 -1.11 0.85
C ARG A 83 15.19 -0.56 1.79
N GLN A 84 16.02 0.37 1.30
CA GLN A 84 17.04 1.01 2.14
C GLN A 84 16.40 1.74 3.32
N LEU A 85 15.41 2.60 3.07
CA LEU A 85 14.66 3.31 4.12
C LEU A 85 14.06 2.33 5.15
N MET A 86 13.40 1.27 4.67
CA MET A 86 12.81 0.27 5.56
C MET A 86 13.84 -0.45 6.41
N ASN A 87 15.01 -0.78 5.85
CA ASN A 87 16.09 -1.42 6.59
C ASN A 87 16.72 -0.47 7.62
N GLU A 88 16.95 0.78 7.27
CA GLU A 88 17.50 1.81 8.16
C GLU A 88 16.60 2.08 9.37
N HIS A 89 15.30 2.02 9.18
CA HIS A 89 14.30 2.33 10.20
C HIS A 89 13.63 1.10 10.83
N GLY A 90 14.04 -0.11 10.46
CA GLY A 90 13.48 -1.36 11.01
C GLY A 90 12.01 -1.59 10.64
N ILE A 91 11.54 -1.04 9.51
CA ILE A 91 10.16 -1.17 9.05
C ILE A 91 9.97 -2.52 8.36
N ALA A 92 9.01 -3.31 8.84
CA ALA A 92 8.79 -4.67 8.36
C ALA A 92 7.80 -4.76 7.20
N LEU A 93 6.77 -3.92 7.19
CA LEU A 93 5.62 -4.03 6.30
C LEU A 93 5.65 -2.92 5.25
N PHE A 94 5.46 -3.33 3.99
CA PHE A 94 5.19 -2.44 2.87
C PHE A 94 3.84 -2.79 2.26
N THR A 95 3.04 -1.78 1.98
CA THR A 95 1.76 -1.91 1.28
C THR A 95 1.74 -1.02 0.05
N GLU A 96 0.97 -1.38 -0.99
CA GLU A 96 0.86 -0.61 -2.23
C GLU A 96 -0.52 -0.79 -2.84
N HIS A 97 -0.99 0.20 -3.59
CA HIS A 97 -2.30 0.17 -4.24
C HIS A 97 -2.35 -0.84 -5.40
N LEU A 98 -3.43 -1.61 -5.44
CA LEU A 98 -3.77 -2.45 -6.59
C LEU A 98 -4.46 -1.59 -7.66
N SER A 99 -3.69 -0.74 -8.32
CA SER A 99 -4.20 0.29 -9.21
C SER A 99 -3.24 0.65 -10.33
N TYR A 100 -3.71 1.51 -11.22
CA TYR A 100 -2.95 2.17 -12.27
C TYR A 100 -2.98 3.68 -12.01
N CYS A 101 -1.82 4.33 -11.88
CA CYS A 101 -1.73 5.77 -11.66
C CYS A 101 -0.62 6.45 -12.48
N SER A 102 0.15 5.71 -13.27
CA SER A 102 1.22 6.29 -14.08
C SER A 102 1.53 5.44 -15.31
N ASP A 103 2.03 6.13 -16.33
CA ASP A 103 2.63 5.57 -17.55
C ASP A 103 3.82 6.47 -17.88
N ASP A 104 3.84 7.15 -19.04
CA ASP A 104 4.83 8.20 -19.34
C ASP A 104 4.64 9.47 -18.50
N GLY A 105 3.50 9.59 -17.82
CA GLY A 105 3.14 10.66 -16.88
C GLY A 105 2.50 10.10 -15.62
N HIS A 106 2.28 10.97 -14.63
CA HIS A 106 1.65 10.61 -13.37
C HIS A 106 0.23 11.17 -13.29
N LEU A 107 -0.73 10.32 -12.90
CA LEU A 107 -2.11 10.71 -12.59
C LEU A 107 -2.23 10.92 -11.08
N TYR A 108 -3.03 11.92 -10.71
CA TYR A 108 -3.35 12.14 -9.29
C TYR A 108 -4.43 11.20 -8.76
N ASP A 109 -5.17 10.55 -9.67
CA ASP A 109 -6.23 9.60 -9.34
C ASP A 109 -5.74 8.15 -9.58
N LEU A 110 -6.22 7.24 -8.75
CA LEU A 110 -6.03 5.82 -8.94
C LEU A 110 -7.10 5.30 -9.92
N LEU A 111 -6.66 4.63 -10.97
CA LEU A 111 -7.55 3.98 -11.92
C LEU A 111 -7.59 2.47 -11.68
N PRO A 112 -8.76 1.83 -11.88
CA PRO A 112 -8.86 0.39 -11.73
C PRO A 112 -8.11 -0.34 -12.84
N ILE A 113 -7.49 -1.45 -12.47
CA ILE A 113 -6.96 -2.43 -13.41
C ILE A 113 -8.15 -3.19 -14.00
N PRO A 114 -8.17 -3.53 -15.30
CA PRO A 114 -9.22 -4.39 -15.85
C PRO A 114 -9.23 -5.75 -15.14
N PHE A 115 -10.39 -6.21 -14.64
CA PHE A 115 -10.51 -7.47 -13.91
C PHE A 115 -10.55 -8.64 -14.86
N THR A 116 -9.39 -8.99 -15.43
CA THR A 116 -9.22 -10.10 -16.40
C THR A 116 -8.16 -11.08 -15.92
N GLU A 117 -8.21 -12.32 -16.43
CA GLU A 117 -7.19 -13.35 -16.18
C GLU A 117 -5.78 -12.89 -16.60
N GLU A 118 -5.68 -12.16 -17.70
CA GLU A 118 -4.41 -11.60 -18.17
C GLU A 118 -3.85 -10.58 -17.19
N ALA A 119 -4.70 -9.68 -16.69
CA ALA A 119 -4.31 -8.67 -15.72
C ALA A 119 -3.89 -9.29 -14.38
N VAL A 120 -4.54 -10.37 -13.92
CA VAL A 120 -4.10 -11.13 -12.73
C VAL A 120 -2.66 -11.58 -12.89
N LYS A 121 -2.32 -12.25 -13.99
CA LYS A 121 -0.96 -12.75 -14.25
C LYS A 121 0.07 -11.62 -14.35
N TYR A 122 -0.32 -10.55 -15.05
CA TYR A 122 0.54 -9.38 -15.24
C TYR A 122 0.88 -8.71 -13.91
N VAL A 123 -0.14 -8.37 -13.12
CA VAL A 123 0.03 -7.68 -11.84
C VAL A 123 0.75 -8.56 -10.82
N ALA A 124 0.39 -9.85 -10.75
CA ALA A 124 1.07 -10.80 -9.87
C ALA A 124 2.57 -10.92 -10.16
N ALA A 125 2.97 -10.91 -11.43
CA ALA A 125 4.39 -10.91 -11.79
C ALA A 125 5.09 -9.63 -11.28
N ARG A 126 4.44 -8.48 -11.36
CA ARG A 126 4.98 -7.20 -10.85
C ARG A 126 5.06 -7.18 -9.32
N ILE A 127 4.05 -7.73 -8.64
CA ILE A 127 4.07 -7.89 -7.18
C ILE A 127 5.22 -8.81 -6.75
N ARG A 128 5.40 -9.97 -7.39
CA ARG A 128 6.53 -10.85 -7.11
C ARG A 128 7.87 -10.14 -7.31
N ARG A 129 8.01 -9.39 -8.42
CA ARG A 129 9.22 -8.60 -8.66
C ARG A 129 9.45 -7.54 -7.58
N THR A 130 8.41 -6.89 -7.12
CA THR A 130 8.46 -5.94 -5.99
C THR A 130 8.93 -6.64 -4.71
N GLN A 131 8.37 -7.80 -4.39
CA GLN A 131 8.74 -8.61 -3.23
C GLN A 131 10.21 -9.05 -3.29
N ASP A 132 10.69 -9.45 -4.47
CA ASP A 132 12.10 -9.82 -4.71
C ASP A 132 13.05 -8.64 -4.42
N ILE A 133 12.72 -7.43 -4.91
CA ILE A 133 13.54 -6.24 -4.71
C ILE A 133 13.52 -5.78 -3.25
N LEU A 134 12.35 -5.80 -2.63
CA LEU A 134 12.18 -5.41 -1.22
C LEU A 134 12.69 -6.50 -0.26
N GLU A 135 12.92 -7.73 -0.73
CA GLU A 135 13.30 -8.91 0.06
C GLU A 135 12.28 -9.20 1.18
N ARG A 136 10.99 -8.98 0.89
CA ARG A 136 9.90 -9.22 1.85
C ARG A 136 8.55 -9.37 1.17
N ARG A 137 7.65 -10.06 1.85
CA ARG A 137 6.25 -10.14 1.48
C ARG A 137 5.61 -8.76 1.64
N ILE A 138 4.76 -8.36 0.68
CA ILE A 138 4.02 -7.09 0.72
C ILE A 138 2.53 -7.34 0.84
N ALA A 139 1.77 -6.30 1.17
CA ALA A 139 0.32 -6.31 1.05
C ALA A 139 -0.12 -5.37 -0.06
N ILE A 140 -1.23 -5.71 -0.72
CA ILE A 140 -1.84 -4.86 -1.74
C ILE A 140 -3.17 -4.31 -1.22
N GLU A 141 -3.45 -3.04 -1.58
CA GLU A 141 -4.65 -2.34 -1.15
C GLU A 141 -5.69 -2.28 -2.27
N ASN A 142 -6.95 -2.57 -1.94
CA ASN A 142 -8.09 -2.36 -2.82
C ASN A 142 -8.34 -0.86 -3.02
N ALA A 143 -8.28 -0.39 -4.27
CA ALA A 143 -8.52 1.02 -4.61
C ALA A 143 -10.01 1.29 -4.85
N SER A 144 -10.45 2.52 -4.59
CA SER A 144 -11.77 2.99 -5.03
C SER A 144 -11.75 3.37 -6.52
N PHE A 145 -12.87 3.13 -7.22
CA PHE A 145 -13.01 3.46 -8.63
C PHE A 145 -14.44 3.85 -9.00
N TYR A 146 -14.57 4.66 -10.07
CA TYR A 146 -15.86 5.15 -10.55
C TYR A 146 -16.36 4.43 -11.79
N THR A 147 -15.47 3.79 -12.53
CA THR A 147 -15.80 3.13 -13.79
C THR A 147 -15.27 1.70 -13.82
N SER A 148 -16.08 0.78 -14.32
CA SER A 148 -15.66 -0.59 -14.57
C SER A 148 -15.21 -0.76 -16.02
N SER A 149 -14.21 -1.60 -16.25
CA SER A 149 -13.78 -1.96 -17.58
C SER A 149 -14.83 -2.83 -18.28
N ARG A 150 -15.14 -2.51 -19.56
CA ARG A 150 -16.09 -3.32 -20.36
C ARG A 150 -15.54 -4.72 -20.70
N ILE A 151 -14.25 -4.92 -20.57
CA ILE A 151 -13.60 -6.21 -20.82
C ILE A 151 -13.42 -7.04 -19.55
N ALA A 152 -14.00 -6.61 -18.42
CA ALA A 152 -13.91 -7.37 -17.17
C ALA A 152 -14.53 -8.77 -17.36
N GLU A 153 -13.81 -9.78 -16.91
CA GLU A 153 -14.17 -11.21 -16.96
C GLU A 153 -14.63 -11.72 -15.59
N MET A 154 -14.37 -10.96 -14.54
CA MET A 154 -14.70 -11.29 -13.16
C MET A 154 -15.03 -10.04 -12.35
N ASP A 155 -15.60 -10.22 -11.17
CA ASP A 155 -15.84 -9.15 -10.22
C ASP A 155 -14.58 -8.77 -9.42
N GLU A 156 -14.65 -7.65 -8.67
CA GLU A 156 -13.56 -7.14 -7.88
C GLU A 156 -13.05 -8.14 -6.82
N ALA A 157 -13.96 -8.79 -6.11
CA ALA A 157 -13.60 -9.74 -5.06
C ALA A 157 -12.83 -10.93 -5.63
N THR A 158 -13.31 -11.50 -6.73
CA THR A 158 -12.66 -12.60 -7.46
C THR A 158 -11.28 -12.18 -7.97
N PHE A 159 -11.16 -10.95 -8.51
CA PHE A 159 -9.89 -10.41 -9.00
C PHE A 159 -8.86 -10.27 -7.88
N ILE A 160 -9.26 -9.67 -6.74
CA ILE A 160 -8.38 -9.54 -5.58
C ILE A 160 -7.90 -10.91 -5.10
N HIS A 161 -8.80 -11.87 -4.91
CA HIS A 161 -8.44 -13.23 -4.51
C HIS A 161 -7.45 -13.89 -5.48
N ALA A 162 -7.69 -13.75 -6.79
CA ALA A 162 -6.82 -14.32 -7.81
C ALA A 162 -5.42 -13.71 -7.77
N VAL A 163 -5.33 -12.37 -7.62
CA VAL A 163 -4.04 -11.67 -7.51
C VAL A 163 -3.30 -12.08 -6.24
N LEU A 164 -3.96 -12.12 -5.07
CA LEU A 164 -3.34 -12.53 -3.81
C LEU A 164 -2.76 -13.94 -3.90
N THR A 165 -3.53 -14.85 -4.48
CA THR A 165 -3.13 -16.26 -4.66
C THR A 165 -1.96 -16.39 -5.63
N GLU A 166 -2.06 -15.75 -6.80
CA GLU A 166 -1.05 -15.84 -7.85
C GLU A 166 0.27 -15.15 -7.45
N ALA A 167 0.19 -14.02 -6.72
CA ALA A 167 1.36 -13.26 -6.31
C ALA A 167 1.99 -13.76 -5.02
N ASP A 168 1.29 -14.56 -4.23
CA ASP A 168 1.64 -14.93 -2.86
C ASP A 168 1.93 -13.69 -2.00
N CYS A 169 0.94 -12.80 -1.90
CA CYS A 169 1.03 -11.55 -1.13
C CYS A 169 -0.14 -11.41 -0.15
N ASP A 170 -0.05 -10.44 0.76
CA ASP A 170 -1.09 -10.15 1.75
C ASP A 170 -2.09 -9.12 1.23
N LEU A 171 -3.22 -8.96 1.92
CA LEU A 171 -4.21 -7.92 1.67
C LEU A 171 -4.08 -6.80 2.70
N HIS A 172 -4.06 -5.56 2.22
CA HIS A 172 -4.33 -4.35 2.99
C HIS A 172 -5.75 -3.91 2.63
N LEU A 173 -6.73 -4.30 3.46
CA LEU A 173 -8.14 -4.00 3.17
C LEU A 173 -8.47 -2.57 3.61
N ASP A 174 -8.68 -1.68 2.64
CA ASP A 174 -9.24 -0.35 2.90
C ASP A 174 -10.78 -0.44 2.89
N VAL A 175 -11.35 -0.33 4.10
CA VAL A 175 -12.80 -0.42 4.34
C VAL A 175 -13.54 0.79 3.76
N ASN A 176 -12.91 1.97 3.71
CA ASN A 176 -13.52 3.15 3.11
C ASN A 176 -13.62 2.99 1.59
N ASN A 177 -12.60 2.43 0.94
CA ASN A 177 -12.64 2.14 -0.49
C ASN A 177 -13.71 1.10 -0.82
N VAL A 178 -13.88 0.07 0.03
CA VAL A 178 -15.01 -0.88 -0.10
C VAL A 178 -16.35 -0.15 -0.01
N TYR A 179 -16.51 0.77 0.98
CA TYR A 179 -17.74 1.54 1.11
C TYR A 179 -18.00 2.40 -0.13
N VAL A 180 -17.01 3.14 -0.61
CA VAL A 180 -17.12 3.98 -1.82
C VAL A 180 -17.51 3.12 -3.04
N ASN A 181 -16.83 2.00 -3.25
CA ASN A 181 -17.13 1.08 -4.36
C ASN A 181 -18.53 0.47 -4.23
N SER A 182 -18.99 0.12 -3.01
CA SER A 182 -20.32 -0.43 -2.80
C SER A 182 -21.42 0.54 -3.21
N VAL A 183 -21.23 1.84 -2.96
CA VAL A 183 -22.15 2.90 -3.41
C VAL A 183 -22.10 3.06 -4.94
N ASN A 184 -20.90 3.13 -5.52
CA ASN A 184 -20.70 3.37 -6.95
C ASN A 184 -21.20 2.18 -7.80
N HIS A 185 -20.98 0.96 -7.35
CA HIS A 185 -21.24 -0.29 -8.10
C HIS A 185 -22.42 -1.09 -7.56
N ARG A 186 -23.09 -0.62 -6.49
CA ARG A 186 -24.34 -1.17 -5.95
C ARG A 186 -24.23 -2.61 -5.44
N TYR A 187 -23.20 -2.89 -4.63
CA TYR A 187 -23.06 -4.18 -3.93
C TYR A 187 -23.10 -3.96 -2.40
N ASP A 188 -23.25 -5.03 -1.64
CA ASP A 188 -23.23 -4.99 -0.17
C ASP A 188 -21.78 -4.96 0.35
N ALA A 189 -21.39 -3.87 1.04
CA ALA A 189 -20.05 -3.70 1.56
C ALA A 189 -19.65 -4.75 2.61
N LEU A 190 -20.62 -5.19 3.46
CA LEU A 190 -20.34 -6.19 4.49
C LEU A 190 -20.17 -7.59 3.91
N GLU A 191 -20.94 -7.93 2.88
CA GLU A 191 -20.76 -9.19 2.14
C GLU A 191 -19.39 -9.21 1.45
N PHE A 192 -19.00 -8.11 0.83
CA PHE A 192 -17.67 -7.98 0.24
C PHE A 192 -16.55 -8.19 1.28
N ILE A 193 -16.60 -7.49 2.42
CA ILE A 193 -15.59 -7.62 3.48
C ILE A 193 -15.52 -9.07 3.99
N ARG A 194 -16.67 -9.74 4.18
CA ARG A 194 -16.71 -11.14 4.63
C ARG A 194 -16.14 -12.13 3.61
N ALA A 195 -16.16 -11.77 2.33
CA ALA A 195 -15.60 -12.57 1.26
C ALA A 195 -14.08 -12.44 1.15
N MET A 196 -13.47 -11.39 1.75
CA MET A 196 -12.02 -11.20 1.70
C MET A 196 -11.28 -12.22 2.57
N PRO A 197 -10.06 -12.63 2.17
CA PRO A 197 -9.26 -13.57 2.96
C PRO A 197 -8.80 -12.91 4.27
N THR A 198 -8.90 -13.64 5.38
CA THR A 198 -8.49 -13.23 6.74
C THR A 198 -7.30 -14.03 7.20
#